data_7bff3b2b60d77e70f6ee11e1b7341a70
#
_entry.id   7bff3b2b60d77e70f6ee11e1b7341a70
#
_cell.length_a   1.000
_cell.length_b   1.000
_cell.length_c   1.000
_cell.angle_alpha   90.00
_cell.angle_beta   90.00
_cell.angle_gamma   90.00
#
_symmetry.space_group_name_H-M   'P 1'
#
loop_
_entity.id
_entity.type
_entity.pdbx_description
1 polymer ?
#
loop_
_entity_poly.entity_id
_entity_poly.type
_entity_poly.pdbx_seq_one_letter_code
_entity_poly.pdbx_strand_id
1 'polypeptide(L)'
;YHLGSFHQSQEMFEIPMNKKRYNSLSPAHQAILKNAAYAANSDNYFKALVRYSEDLAKLMNEHEVNVYQTSDEILAEQLKGWDQIISEFSAKDAFFKKVVDSQKAYAKRTMKYLLMNQPNYKLAYENEFGPIGQVKI
;
A
#
# COMPACT_ATOMS: atom_id res chain seq x y z
N TYR A 1 -0.23 6.88 17.60
CA TYR A 1 -0.42 6.51 16.21
C TYR A 1 0.35 5.22 15.90
N HIS A 2 -0.28 4.23 15.27
CA HIS A 2 0.35 2.96 14.92
C HIS A 2 0.59 2.90 13.42
N LEU A 3 1.84 2.68 13.02
CA LEU A 3 2.27 2.51 11.62
C LEU A 3 2.47 1.04 11.27
N GLY A 4 2.40 0.72 9.98
CA GLY A 4 2.71 -0.61 9.48
C GLY A 4 1.63 -1.67 9.76
N SER A 5 0.36 -1.27 9.79
CA SER A 5 -0.78 -2.19 9.93
C SER A 5 -1.28 -2.70 8.58
N PHE A 6 -1.94 -3.88 8.56
CA PHE A 6 -2.51 -4.44 7.33
C PHE A 6 -3.85 -3.84 6.93
N HIS A 7 -4.53 -3.15 7.85
CA HIS A 7 -5.74 -2.48 7.47
C HIS A 7 -5.43 -1.25 6.65
N GLN A 8 -5.73 -0.92 5.57
CA GLN A 8 -5.45 0.29 4.78
C GLN A 8 -3.94 0.54 4.54
N SER A 9 -3.19 -0.55 4.31
CA SER A 9 -1.76 -0.49 4.00
C SER A 9 -1.47 0.13 2.63
N GLN A 10 -2.48 0.21 1.75
CA GLN A 10 -2.37 0.77 0.40
C GLN A 10 -3.71 1.37 -0.02
N GLU A 11 -3.65 2.55 -0.63
CA GLU A 11 -4.80 3.21 -1.25
C GLU A 11 -4.68 3.18 -2.77
N MET A 12 -5.82 3.07 -3.44
CA MET A 12 -5.93 3.22 -4.89
C MET A 12 -6.83 4.40 -5.21
N PHE A 13 -6.29 5.32 -6.00
CA PHE A 13 -7.06 6.45 -6.50
C PHE A 13 -7.56 6.15 -7.91
N GLU A 14 -8.84 6.36 -8.13
CA GLU A 14 -9.47 6.19 -9.43
C GLU A 14 -9.69 7.54 -10.10
N ILE A 15 -9.50 7.59 -11.40
CA ILE A 15 -9.88 8.73 -12.25
C ILE A 15 -11.04 8.28 -13.15
N PRO A 16 -12.29 8.29 -12.63
CA PRO A 16 -13.43 7.83 -13.41
C PRO A 16 -13.74 8.80 -14.55
N MET A 17 -14.02 8.23 -15.71
CA MET A 17 -14.37 8.99 -16.90
C MET A 17 -15.61 8.38 -17.57
N ASN A 18 -16.51 9.25 -18.07
CA ASN A 18 -17.64 8.79 -18.83
C ASN A 18 -17.19 8.03 -20.08
N LYS A 19 -17.60 6.76 -20.22
CA LYS A 19 -17.19 5.87 -21.30
C LYS A 19 -17.48 6.43 -22.71
N LYS A 20 -18.65 7.06 -22.90
CA LYS A 20 -19.04 7.65 -24.19
C LYS A 20 -18.11 8.80 -24.55
N ARG A 21 -17.77 9.67 -23.57
CA ARG A 21 -16.84 10.79 -23.77
C ARG A 21 -15.43 10.26 -24.06
N TYR A 22 -14.95 9.29 -23.30
CA TYR A 22 -13.63 8.68 -23.55
C TYR A 22 -13.56 8.08 -24.97
N ASN A 23 -14.58 7.33 -25.38
CA ASN A 23 -14.62 6.69 -26.70
C ASN A 23 -14.78 7.71 -27.87
N SER A 24 -15.24 8.92 -27.61
CA SER A 24 -15.32 10.00 -28.61
C SER A 24 -13.98 10.74 -28.83
N LEU A 25 -13.00 10.50 -27.98
CA LEU A 25 -11.65 11.06 -28.15
C LEU A 25 -10.89 10.32 -29.25
N SER A 26 -10.00 11.03 -29.92
CA SER A 26 -9.06 10.41 -30.84
C SER A 26 -8.13 9.42 -30.10
N PRO A 27 -7.58 8.41 -30.78
CA PRO A 27 -6.60 7.50 -30.16
C PRO A 27 -5.42 8.23 -29.51
N ALA A 28 -4.97 9.34 -30.10
CA ALA A 28 -3.91 10.16 -29.54
C ALA A 28 -4.31 10.79 -28.19
N HIS A 29 -5.51 11.35 -28.08
CA HIS A 29 -6.00 11.91 -26.83
C HIS A 29 -6.23 10.85 -25.76
N GLN A 30 -6.73 9.66 -26.14
CA GLN A 30 -6.84 8.52 -25.20
C GLN A 30 -5.47 8.09 -24.67
N ALA A 31 -4.45 8.04 -25.53
CA ALA A 31 -3.08 7.73 -25.13
C ALA A 31 -2.48 8.79 -24.19
N ILE A 32 -2.72 10.08 -24.47
CA ILE A 32 -2.29 11.17 -23.58
C ILE A 32 -2.89 11.02 -22.18
N LEU A 33 -4.20 10.80 -22.07
CA LEU A 33 -4.87 10.62 -20.78
C LEU A 33 -4.32 9.41 -20.01
N LYS A 34 -4.11 8.29 -20.69
CA LYS A 34 -3.54 7.09 -20.08
C LYS A 34 -2.11 7.33 -19.58
N ASN A 35 -1.27 7.97 -20.39
CA ASN A 35 0.10 8.27 -20.00
C ASN A 35 0.17 9.32 -18.88
N ALA A 36 -0.73 10.32 -18.89
CA ALA A 36 -0.84 11.28 -17.80
C ALA A 36 -1.22 10.62 -16.47
N ALA A 37 -2.12 9.63 -16.49
CA ALA A 37 -2.47 8.87 -15.29
C ALA A 37 -1.27 8.04 -14.75
N TYR A 38 -0.49 7.42 -15.62
CA TYR A 38 0.73 6.72 -15.22
C TYR A 38 1.79 7.67 -14.65
N ALA A 39 2.00 8.81 -15.29
CA ALA A 39 2.94 9.82 -14.81
C ALA A 39 2.51 10.36 -13.42
N ALA A 40 1.23 10.70 -13.27
CA ALA A 40 0.69 11.16 -11.99
C ALA A 40 0.83 10.12 -10.87
N ASN A 41 0.60 8.84 -11.17
CA ASN A 41 0.76 7.76 -10.20
C ASN A 41 2.21 7.66 -9.69
N SER A 42 3.19 7.69 -10.60
CA SER A 42 4.61 7.62 -10.23
C SER A 42 5.07 8.85 -9.46
N ASP A 43 4.68 10.04 -9.91
CA ASP A 43 5.01 11.32 -9.27
C ASP A 43 4.42 11.39 -7.84
N ASN A 44 3.15 10.98 -7.69
CA ASN A 44 2.49 10.93 -6.38
C ASN A 44 3.21 10.01 -5.41
N TYR A 45 3.63 8.82 -5.85
CA TYR A 45 4.32 7.86 -5.00
C TYR A 45 5.63 8.43 -4.43
N PHE A 46 6.47 9.01 -5.28
CA PHE A 46 7.76 9.54 -4.83
C PHE A 46 7.61 10.81 -3.98
N LYS A 47 6.69 11.70 -4.34
CA LYS A 47 6.39 12.88 -3.53
C LYS A 47 5.81 12.50 -2.16
N ALA A 48 4.95 11.49 -2.11
CA ALA A 48 4.37 11.01 -0.86
C ALA A 48 5.43 10.49 0.12
N LEU A 49 6.43 9.75 -0.36
CA LEU A 49 7.52 9.27 0.49
C LEU A 49 8.25 10.41 1.21
N VAL A 50 8.60 11.46 0.49
CA VAL A 50 9.28 12.64 1.07
C VAL A 50 8.35 13.37 2.02
N ARG A 51 7.16 13.74 1.54
CA ARG A 51 6.21 14.54 2.31
C ARG A 51 5.75 13.84 3.57
N TYR A 52 5.43 12.55 3.51
CA TYR A 52 4.97 11.82 4.68
C TYR A 52 6.07 11.63 5.73
N SER A 53 7.34 11.55 5.32
CA SER A 53 8.45 11.54 6.27
C SER A 53 8.58 12.88 7.00
N GLU A 54 8.43 14.00 6.30
CA GLU A 54 8.43 15.36 6.88
C GLU A 54 7.21 15.57 7.81
N ASP A 55 6.02 15.16 7.37
CA ASP A 55 4.80 15.28 8.17
C ASP A 55 4.87 14.40 9.43
N LEU A 56 5.45 13.19 9.33
CA LEU A 56 5.68 12.32 10.49
C LEU A 56 6.64 12.99 11.49
N ALA A 57 7.72 13.59 11.03
CA ALA A 57 8.65 14.33 11.87
C ALA A 57 7.96 15.49 12.61
N LYS A 58 7.11 16.25 11.94
CA LYS A 58 6.31 17.31 12.56
C LYS A 58 5.34 16.78 13.61
N LEU A 59 4.62 15.70 13.30
CA LEU A 59 3.71 15.07 14.25
C LEU A 59 4.41 14.66 15.55
N MET A 60 5.62 14.12 15.45
CA MET A 60 6.40 13.68 16.61
C MET A 60 7.03 14.85 17.37
N ASN A 61 7.60 15.83 16.65
CA ASN A 61 8.44 16.87 17.26
C ASN A 61 7.65 18.13 17.65
N GLU A 62 6.62 18.51 16.89
CA GLU A 62 5.84 19.73 17.10
C GLU A 62 4.50 19.47 17.80
N HIS A 63 3.91 18.29 17.54
CA HIS A 63 2.58 17.92 18.07
C HIS A 63 2.63 16.84 19.15
N GLU A 64 3.81 16.42 19.56
CA GLU A 64 4.04 15.43 20.63
C GLU A 64 3.28 14.09 20.43
N VAL A 65 2.99 13.74 19.19
CA VAL A 65 2.28 12.49 18.87
C VAL A 65 3.18 11.29 19.14
N ASN A 66 2.71 10.36 19.98
CA ASN A 66 3.39 9.09 20.16
C ASN A 66 3.16 8.20 18.96
N VAL A 67 4.23 7.79 18.28
CA VAL A 67 4.21 6.92 17.11
C VAL A 67 4.81 5.56 17.46
N TYR A 68 4.08 4.50 17.12
CA TYR A 68 4.46 3.12 17.39
C TYR A 68 4.44 2.32 16.09
N GLN A 69 5.37 1.40 15.95
CA GLN A 69 5.25 0.34 14.97
C GLN A 69 4.22 -0.69 15.49
N THR A 70 3.30 -1.12 14.63
CA THR A 70 2.32 -2.14 14.99
C THR A 70 3.05 -3.45 15.31
N SER A 71 2.77 -4.03 16.47
CA SER A 71 3.44 -5.26 16.89
C SER A 71 3.00 -6.49 16.11
N ASP A 72 3.86 -7.50 16.06
CA ASP A 72 3.58 -8.74 15.33
C ASP A 72 2.35 -9.48 15.89
N GLU A 73 2.05 -9.34 17.20
CA GLU A 73 0.85 -9.93 17.80
C GLU A 73 -0.42 -9.31 17.24
N ILE A 74 -0.45 -7.97 17.09
CA ILE A 74 -1.59 -7.26 16.49
C ILE A 74 -1.72 -7.64 15.02
N LEU A 75 -0.60 -7.69 14.29
CA LEU A 75 -0.60 -8.10 12.88
C LEU A 75 -1.10 -9.54 12.71
N ALA A 76 -0.71 -10.45 13.58
CA ALA A 76 -1.19 -11.85 13.56
C ALA A 76 -2.70 -11.94 13.79
N GLU A 77 -3.26 -11.18 14.73
CA GLU A 77 -4.72 -11.14 14.94
C GLU A 77 -5.46 -10.52 13.73
N GLN A 78 -4.91 -9.49 13.11
CA GLN A 78 -5.49 -8.94 11.87
C GLN A 78 -5.53 -10.00 10.75
N LEU A 79 -4.48 -10.80 10.59
CA LEU A 79 -4.45 -11.88 9.60
C LEU A 79 -5.49 -12.97 9.88
N LYS A 80 -5.68 -13.36 11.15
CA LYS A 80 -6.75 -14.31 11.53
C LYS A 80 -8.14 -13.76 11.18
N GLY A 81 -8.41 -12.50 11.53
CA GLY A 81 -9.67 -11.86 11.18
C GLY A 81 -9.89 -11.78 9.67
N TRP A 82 -8.84 -11.48 8.92
CA TRP A 82 -8.87 -11.47 7.46
C TRP A 82 -9.19 -12.86 6.89
N ASP A 83 -8.52 -13.91 7.35
CA ASP A 83 -8.75 -15.28 6.89
C ASP A 83 -10.17 -15.75 7.17
N GLN A 84 -10.73 -15.39 8.33
CA GLN A 84 -12.13 -15.69 8.67
C GLN A 84 -13.09 -15.01 7.67
N ILE A 85 -12.94 -13.70 7.44
CA ILE A 85 -13.80 -12.94 6.52
C ILE A 85 -13.72 -13.50 5.10
N ILE A 86 -12.50 -13.75 4.61
CA ILE A 86 -12.29 -14.33 3.28
C ILE A 86 -12.95 -15.70 3.15
N SER A 87 -12.87 -16.53 4.17
CA SER A 87 -13.51 -17.85 4.19
C SER A 87 -15.03 -17.73 4.14
N GLU A 88 -15.62 -16.89 4.99
CA GLU A 88 -17.06 -16.68 5.07
C GLU A 88 -17.66 -16.15 3.76
N PHE A 89 -17.04 -15.11 3.18
CA PHE A 89 -17.54 -14.52 1.93
C PHE A 89 -17.32 -15.43 0.73
N SER A 90 -16.18 -16.16 0.69
CA SER A 90 -15.93 -17.13 -0.37
C SER A 90 -16.92 -18.32 -0.36
N ALA A 91 -17.43 -18.68 0.81
CA ALA A 91 -18.46 -19.72 0.93
C ALA A 91 -19.84 -19.25 0.44
N LYS A 92 -20.11 -17.94 0.51
CA LYS A 92 -21.41 -17.33 0.15
C LYS A 92 -21.48 -16.86 -1.31
N ASP A 93 -20.35 -16.49 -1.90
CA ASP A 93 -20.28 -15.87 -3.23
C ASP A 93 -19.16 -16.49 -4.08
N ALA A 94 -19.56 -17.23 -5.11
CA ALA A 94 -18.63 -17.89 -6.03
C ALA A 94 -17.79 -16.88 -6.86
N PHE A 95 -18.35 -15.70 -7.18
CA PHE A 95 -17.60 -14.67 -7.89
C PHE A 95 -16.54 -14.04 -6.98
N PHE A 96 -16.91 -13.72 -5.73
CA PHE A 96 -15.96 -13.26 -4.73
C PHE A 96 -14.80 -14.27 -4.57
N LYS A 97 -15.13 -15.57 -4.41
CA LYS A 97 -14.12 -16.62 -4.33
C LYS A 97 -13.19 -16.63 -5.54
N LYS A 98 -13.73 -16.54 -6.76
CA LYS A 98 -12.94 -16.50 -8.00
C LYS A 98 -11.97 -15.32 -8.02
N VAL A 99 -12.41 -14.14 -7.58
CA VAL A 99 -11.55 -12.94 -7.49
C VAL A 99 -10.44 -13.16 -6.47
N VAL A 100 -10.76 -13.63 -5.27
CA VAL A 100 -9.78 -13.92 -4.21
C VAL A 100 -8.77 -14.96 -4.64
N ASP A 101 -9.19 -16.05 -5.27
CA ASP A 101 -8.29 -17.09 -5.77
C ASP A 101 -7.30 -16.53 -6.81
N SER A 102 -7.79 -15.68 -7.71
CA SER A 102 -6.95 -14.99 -8.70
C SER A 102 -5.93 -14.06 -8.04
N GLN A 103 -6.36 -13.25 -7.06
CA GLN A 103 -5.48 -12.35 -6.31
C GLN A 103 -4.42 -13.14 -5.52
N LYS A 104 -4.82 -14.21 -4.83
CA LYS A 104 -3.89 -15.08 -4.09
C LYS A 104 -2.85 -15.72 -5.01
N ALA A 105 -3.26 -16.21 -6.18
CA ALA A 105 -2.34 -16.79 -7.16
C ALA A 105 -1.32 -15.77 -7.68
N TYR A 106 -1.77 -14.55 -7.97
CA TYR A 106 -0.90 -13.44 -8.36
C TYR A 106 0.06 -13.06 -7.23
N ALA A 107 -0.46 -12.81 -6.04
CA ALA A 107 0.33 -12.40 -4.89
C ALA A 107 1.38 -13.45 -4.50
N LYS A 108 1.02 -14.73 -4.52
CA LYS A 108 1.96 -15.83 -4.23
C LYS A 108 3.23 -15.76 -5.08
N ARG A 109 3.09 -15.40 -6.35
CA ARG A 109 4.22 -15.29 -7.28
C ARG A 109 4.96 -13.97 -7.14
N THR A 110 4.22 -12.86 -7.19
CA THR A 110 4.81 -11.51 -7.25
C THR A 110 5.40 -11.08 -5.91
N MET A 111 4.71 -11.34 -4.80
CA MET A 111 5.21 -11.02 -3.47
C MET A 111 6.40 -11.88 -3.07
N LYS A 112 6.40 -13.18 -3.45
CA LYS A 112 7.58 -14.02 -3.24
C LYS A 112 8.81 -13.41 -3.92
N TYR A 113 8.70 -13.01 -5.19
CA TYR A 113 9.79 -12.36 -5.91
C TYR A 113 10.22 -11.05 -5.23
N LEU A 114 9.26 -10.19 -4.91
CA LEU A 114 9.53 -8.90 -4.28
C LEU A 114 10.29 -9.06 -2.97
N LEU A 115 9.81 -9.93 -2.08
CA LEU A 115 10.45 -10.18 -0.78
C LEU A 115 11.85 -10.79 -0.90
N MET A 116 12.09 -11.62 -1.92
CA MET A 116 13.42 -12.21 -2.17
C MET A 116 14.38 -11.22 -2.84
N ASN A 117 13.87 -10.25 -3.58
CA ASN A 117 14.67 -9.30 -4.35
C ASN A 117 14.96 -7.99 -3.59
N GLN A 118 14.18 -7.68 -2.57
CA GLN A 118 14.43 -6.49 -1.75
C GLN A 118 15.57 -6.73 -0.77
N PRO A 119 16.55 -5.81 -0.71
CA PRO A 119 17.52 -5.80 0.38
C PRO A 119 16.84 -5.61 1.74
N ASN A 120 17.48 -6.05 2.80
CA ASN A 120 17.01 -5.77 4.15
C ASN A 120 17.33 -4.31 4.52
N TYR A 121 16.51 -3.39 4.03
CA TYR A 121 16.66 -1.95 4.31
C TYR A 121 16.56 -1.62 5.80
N LYS A 122 15.78 -2.38 6.56
CA LYS A 122 15.69 -2.20 8.01
C LYS A 122 17.05 -2.42 8.66
N LEU A 123 17.73 -3.51 8.32
CA LEU A 123 19.07 -3.81 8.86
C LEU A 123 20.07 -2.69 8.51
N ALA A 124 20.04 -2.19 7.27
CA ALA A 124 20.92 -1.12 6.85
C ALA A 124 20.65 0.19 7.60
N TYR A 125 19.37 0.53 7.77
CA TYR A 125 18.96 1.71 8.54
C TYR A 125 19.39 1.61 10.01
N GLU A 126 19.09 0.48 10.65
CA GLU A 126 19.40 0.27 12.08
C GLU A 126 20.90 0.22 12.36
N ASN A 127 21.71 -0.21 11.39
CA ASN A 127 23.16 -0.17 11.49
C ASN A 127 23.73 1.26 11.54
N GLU A 128 23.12 2.19 10.81
CA GLU A 128 23.58 3.58 10.74
C GLU A 128 22.94 4.47 11.80
N PHE A 129 21.63 4.30 12.04
CA PHE A 129 20.82 5.24 12.81
C PHE A 129 20.28 4.65 14.12
N GLY A 130 20.47 3.36 14.37
CA GLY A 130 19.92 2.66 15.54
C GLY A 130 18.50 2.14 15.34
N PRO A 131 17.90 1.49 16.35
CA PRO A 131 16.59 0.84 16.26
C PRO A 131 15.49 1.81 15.87
N ILE A 132 14.65 1.46 14.88
CA ILE A 132 13.59 2.30 14.32
C ILE A 132 12.66 2.88 15.39
N GLY A 133 12.30 2.10 16.40
CA GLY A 133 11.36 2.53 17.45
C GLY A 133 11.93 3.53 18.48
N GLN A 134 13.21 3.86 18.42
CA GLN A 134 13.90 4.72 19.39
C GLN A 134 14.40 6.04 18.79
N VAL A 135 14.36 6.19 17.47
CA VAL A 135 14.87 7.38 16.79
C VAL A 135 13.75 8.40 16.65
N LYS A 136 13.98 9.60 17.21
CA LYS A 136 13.20 10.79 16.85
C LYS A 136 13.71 11.26 15.49
N ILE A 137 12.79 11.41 14.56
CA ILE A 137 13.07 11.90 13.20
C ILE A 137 13.34 13.40 13.25
#